data_3a113137550e818ef04f7673435dd763
#
_entry.id   3a113137550e818ef04f7673435dd763
#
_cell.length_a   1.000
_cell.length_b   1.000
_cell.length_c   1.000
_cell.angle_alpha   90.00
_cell.angle_beta   90.00
_cell.angle_gamma   90.00
#
_symmetry.space_group_name_H-M   'P 1'
#
loop_
_entity.id
_entity.type
_entity.pdbx_description
1 polymer ?
#
loop_
_entity_poly.entity_id
_entity_poly.type
_entity_poly.pdbx_seq_one_letter_code
_entity_poly.pdbx_strand_id
1 'polypeptide(L)'
;YRPYTHEEFNHSDAKENIRVIDAISSALSQSMERHSNLVIMGQDIAEYGGAFKITDGFVEKFGKERVRNTPICESAVVSAANGLSINGHKAVMEMQFADFVSTGFNPIVNLLAKQHYRWGENSDVVVRMPCGGGTQAGPFHSQTNEAWFTKTPGLKVVYPAFPYDAKGLLNTAINDPNPVMYFEHKQLYRSVYQDVPTDYYTIPFGKAALIKEGKDVTIISFGAGVHWALDTLAKN
;
A
#
# COMPACT_ATOMS: atom_id res chain seq x y z
N TYR A 1 -23.06 3.03 -10.58
CA TYR A 1 -21.91 2.99 -9.67
C TYR A 1 -22.27 3.73 -8.38
N ARG A 2 -22.24 3.05 -7.23
CA ARG A 2 -22.49 3.65 -5.91
C ARG A 2 -21.16 3.68 -5.14
N PRO A 3 -20.70 4.85 -4.69
CA PRO A 3 -19.55 4.93 -3.79
C PRO A 3 -19.89 4.27 -2.44
N TYR A 4 -18.89 3.84 -1.69
CA TYR A 4 -19.08 3.32 -0.34
C TYR A 4 -18.88 4.44 0.72
N THR A 5 -19.40 4.21 1.90
CA THR A 5 -19.04 4.95 3.11
C THR A 5 -18.20 4.05 4.04
N HIS A 6 -17.41 4.63 4.93
CA HIS A 6 -16.62 3.87 5.90
C HIS A 6 -17.46 3.02 6.88
N GLU A 7 -18.78 3.23 6.90
CA GLU A 7 -19.72 2.50 7.74
C GLU A 7 -20.34 1.27 7.05
N GLU A 8 -20.14 1.10 5.74
CA GLU A 8 -20.83 0.06 4.95
C GLU A 8 -20.30 -1.38 5.14
N PHE A 9 -19.08 -1.53 5.66
CA PHE A 9 -18.50 -2.86 5.85
C PHE A 9 -18.72 -3.34 7.28
N ASN A 10 -19.29 -4.55 7.43
CA ASN A 10 -19.50 -5.17 8.74
C ASN A 10 -18.17 -5.39 9.46
N HIS A 11 -17.97 -4.69 10.55
CA HIS A 11 -16.84 -4.81 11.45
C HIS A 11 -17.33 -5.05 12.86
N SER A 12 -16.47 -5.56 13.74
CA SER A 12 -16.74 -5.50 15.16
C SER A 12 -16.88 -4.03 15.63
N ASP A 13 -17.59 -3.82 16.70
CA ASP A 13 -17.72 -2.46 17.31
C ASP A 13 -16.40 -1.98 17.92
N ALA A 14 -15.40 -2.87 18.05
CA ALA A 14 -14.10 -2.52 18.58
C ALA A 14 -13.30 -1.70 17.57
N LYS A 15 -13.06 -0.44 17.93
CA LYS A 15 -12.27 0.52 17.13
C LYS A 15 -11.15 1.10 17.96
N GLU A 16 -10.10 1.50 17.27
CA GLU A 16 -8.95 2.19 17.84
C GLU A 16 -8.64 3.43 17.01
N ASN A 17 -8.35 4.55 17.68
CA ASN A 17 -7.96 5.80 17.01
C ASN A 17 -6.49 5.73 16.63
N ILE A 18 -6.20 5.45 15.37
CA ILE A 18 -4.86 5.18 14.86
C ILE A 18 -4.50 6.06 13.66
N ARG A 19 -3.20 6.18 13.43
CA ARG A 19 -2.64 6.90 12.27
C ARG A 19 -2.62 6.02 11.03
N VAL A 20 -2.43 6.62 9.87
CA VAL A 20 -2.23 5.88 8.60
C VAL A 20 -1.09 4.86 8.72
N ILE A 21 0.02 5.23 9.34
CA ILE A 21 1.18 4.35 9.50
C ILE A 21 0.85 3.12 10.38
N ASP A 22 0.09 3.31 11.45
CA ASP A 22 -0.33 2.24 12.37
C ASP A 22 -1.33 1.30 11.67
N ALA A 23 -2.22 1.86 10.85
CA ALA A 23 -3.19 1.11 10.04
C ALA A 23 -2.49 0.20 9.02
N ILE A 24 -1.43 0.68 8.36
CA ILE A 24 -0.59 -0.10 7.45
C ILE A 24 0.13 -1.23 8.20
N SER A 25 0.76 -0.93 9.35
CA SER A 25 1.41 -1.93 10.19
C SER A 25 0.43 -3.00 10.65
N SER A 26 -0.77 -2.60 11.11
CA SER A 26 -1.85 -3.52 11.50
C SER A 26 -2.27 -4.43 10.34
N ALA A 27 -2.46 -3.88 9.14
CA ALA A 27 -2.82 -4.66 7.94
C ALA A 27 -1.76 -5.71 7.60
N LEU A 28 -0.48 -5.34 7.62
CA LEU A 28 0.63 -6.25 7.34
C LEU A 28 0.70 -7.35 8.39
N SER A 29 0.62 -7.01 9.69
CA SER A 29 0.67 -7.99 10.78
C SER A 29 -0.47 -9.00 10.68
N GLN A 30 -1.71 -8.52 10.52
CA GLN A 30 -2.88 -9.38 10.39
C GLN A 30 -2.85 -10.24 9.11
N SER A 31 -2.33 -9.70 8.00
CA SER A 31 -2.15 -10.48 6.77
C SER A 31 -1.08 -11.56 6.93
N MET A 32 0.02 -11.30 7.65
CA MET A 32 1.04 -12.30 7.94
C MET A 32 0.53 -13.42 8.87
N GLU A 33 -0.39 -13.12 9.78
CA GLU A 33 -1.07 -14.12 10.60
C GLU A 33 -1.99 -15.01 9.77
N ARG A 34 -2.69 -14.44 8.80
CA ARG A 34 -3.64 -15.17 7.94
C ARG A 34 -2.98 -15.99 6.85
N HIS A 35 -1.87 -15.52 6.30
CA HIS A 35 -1.17 -16.13 5.18
C HIS A 35 0.22 -16.61 5.63
N SER A 36 0.34 -17.90 5.93
CA SER A 36 1.62 -18.51 6.33
C SER A 36 2.69 -18.43 5.23
N ASN A 37 2.28 -18.29 3.96
CA ASN A 37 3.13 -18.16 2.78
C ASN A 37 3.42 -16.69 2.39
N LEU A 38 3.02 -15.70 3.19
CA LEU A 38 3.33 -14.29 2.95
C LEU A 38 4.74 -13.96 3.42
N VAL A 39 5.54 -13.41 2.50
CA VAL A 39 6.89 -12.90 2.76
C VAL A 39 6.89 -11.38 2.56
N ILE A 40 7.45 -10.66 3.52
CA ILE A 40 7.71 -9.22 3.41
C ILE A 40 9.21 -9.02 3.20
N MET A 41 9.59 -8.21 2.21
CA MET A 41 10.99 -7.95 1.87
C MET A 41 11.23 -6.49 1.53
N GLY A 42 12.41 -6.00 1.81
CA GLY A 42 12.82 -4.62 1.55
C GLY A 42 14.11 -4.26 2.28
N GLN A 43 14.54 -3.01 2.12
CA GLN A 43 15.75 -2.50 2.76
C GLN A 43 15.45 -2.16 4.23
N ASP A 44 16.26 -2.71 5.15
CA ASP A 44 16.23 -2.45 6.60
C ASP A 44 14.87 -2.73 7.27
N ILE A 45 14.01 -3.55 6.69
CA ILE A 45 12.66 -3.81 7.20
C ILE A 45 12.61 -4.85 8.33
N ALA A 46 13.65 -5.66 8.48
CA ALA A 46 13.71 -6.71 9.51
C ALA A 46 14.03 -6.11 10.89
N GLU A 47 15.27 -6.24 11.35
CA GLU A 47 15.66 -5.83 12.71
C GLU A 47 15.51 -4.32 12.97
N TYR A 48 15.66 -3.49 11.94
CA TYR A 48 15.49 -2.03 12.08
C TYR A 48 14.02 -1.60 12.01
N GLY A 49 13.12 -2.41 11.43
CA GLY A 49 11.70 -2.13 11.30
C GLY A 49 11.33 -1.16 10.18
N GLY A 50 12.24 -0.94 9.23
CA GLY A 50 12.04 -0.04 8.08
C GLY A 50 12.30 1.44 8.40
N ALA A 51 12.45 2.25 7.36
CA ALA A 51 12.70 3.70 7.47
C ALA A 51 11.61 4.45 8.26
N PHE A 52 10.39 3.95 8.23
CA PHE A 52 9.23 4.56 8.90
C PHE A 52 8.73 3.76 10.10
N LYS A 53 9.39 2.66 10.48
CA LYS A 53 9.04 1.78 11.60
C LYS A 53 7.70 1.05 11.44
N ILE A 54 7.32 0.75 10.21
CA ILE A 54 6.08 0.03 9.90
C ILE A 54 6.17 -1.46 10.27
N THR A 55 7.36 -2.05 10.12
CA THR A 55 7.62 -3.47 10.37
C THR A 55 8.41 -3.70 11.67
N ASP A 56 8.41 -2.72 12.57
CA ASP A 56 9.08 -2.86 13.86
C ASP A 56 8.49 -4.03 14.67
N GLY A 57 9.34 -4.91 15.23
CA GLY A 57 8.93 -6.11 15.93
C GLY A 57 8.44 -7.29 15.05
N PHE A 58 8.41 -7.12 13.72
CA PHE A 58 7.89 -8.19 12.84
C PHE A 58 8.85 -9.38 12.74
N VAL A 59 10.15 -9.15 12.75
CA VAL A 59 11.11 -10.25 12.66
C VAL A 59 11.06 -11.15 13.89
N GLU A 60 10.81 -10.60 15.07
CA GLU A 60 10.63 -11.31 16.32
C GLU A 60 9.33 -12.14 16.29
N LYS A 61 8.28 -11.58 15.71
CA LYS A 61 6.96 -12.21 15.65
C LYS A 61 6.85 -13.28 14.57
N PHE A 62 7.39 -13.04 13.38
CA PHE A 62 7.17 -13.85 12.18
C PHE A 62 8.41 -14.58 11.67
N GLY A 63 9.58 -14.26 12.21
CA GLY A 63 10.86 -14.88 11.84
C GLY A 63 11.51 -14.29 10.59
N LYS A 64 12.82 -14.46 10.49
CA LYS A 64 13.66 -13.94 9.38
C LYS A 64 13.33 -14.56 8.01
N GLU A 65 12.71 -15.73 7.98
CA GLU A 65 12.32 -16.39 6.74
C GLU A 65 11.17 -15.64 6.06
N ARG A 66 10.36 -14.93 6.83
CA ARG A 66 9.19 -14.22 6.34
C ARG A 66 9.33 -12.69 6.36
N VAL A 67 10.28 -12.14 7.12
CA VAL A 67 10.60 -10.70 7.17
C VAL A 67 12.06 -10.53 6.81
N ARG A 68 12.33 -10.10 5.57
CA ARG A 68 13.66 -10.19 4.98
C ARG A 68 14.24 -8.83 4.61
N ASN A 69 15.41 -8.53 5.14
CA ASN A 69 16.25 -7.47 4.60
C ASN A 69 16.76 -7.85 3.21
N THR A 70 16.83 -6.87 2.33
CA THR A 70 17.43 -7.01 1.00
C THR A 70 18.59 -6.02 0.84
N PRO A 71 19.55 -6.30 -0.03
CA PRO A 71 20.50 -5.27 -0.48
C PRO A 71 19.77 -4.19 -1.29
N ILE A 72 20.47 -3.06 -1.54
CA ILE A 72 19.98 -1.97 -2.40
C ILE A 72 20.04 -2.41 -3.86
N CYS A 73 18.98 -3.04 -4.35
CA CYS A 73 18.87 -3.54 -5.72
C CYS A 73 17.39 -3.72 -6.11
N GLU A 74 16.64 -2.64 -6.22
CA GLU A 74 15.19 -2.64 -6.36
C GLU A 74 14.69 -3.52 -7.52
N SER A 75 15.38 -3.48 -8.66
CA SER A 75 15.05 -4.34 -9.81
C SER A 75 15.12 -5.83 -9.47
N ALA A 76 16.16 -6.25 -8.75
CA ALA A 76 16.32 -7.63 -8.32
C ALA A 76 15.28 -8.02 -7.27
N VAL A 77 14.96 -7.12 -6.34
CA VAL A 77 13.96 -7.35 -5.28
C VAL A 77 12.56 -7.53 -5.87
N VAL A 78 12.17 -6.67 -6.82
CA VAL A 78 10.90 -6.82 -7.56
C VAL A 78 10.84 -8.16 -8.30
N SER A 79 11.92 -8.54 -8.97
CA SER A 79 12.00 -9.81 -9.70
C SER A 79 11.95 -11.02 -8.75
N ALA A 80 12.61 -10.93 -7.59
CA ALA A 80 12.56 -11.96 -6.55
C ALA A 80 11.15 -12.11 -5.96
N ALA A 81 10.44 -10.99 -5.73
CA ALA A 81 9.05 -11.01 -5.30
C ALA A 81 8.14 -11.76 -6.29
N ASN A 82 8.34 -11.53 -7.60
CA ASN A 82 7.63 -12.29 -8.63
C ASN A 82 8.00 -13.79 -8.61
N GLY A 83 9.28 -14.11 -8.42
CA GLY A 83 9.73 -15.49 -8.28
C GLY A 83 9.10 -16.21 -7.09
N LEU A 84 8.94 -15.52 -5.96
CA LEU A 84 8.19 -16.02 -4.81
C LEU A 84 6.74 -16.32 -5.16
N SER A 85 6.08 -15.39 -5.89
CA SER A 85 4.69 -15.58 -6.33
C SER A 85 4.55 -16.82 -7.24
N ILE A 86 5.42 -16.98 -8.22
CA ILE A 86 5.42 -18.16 -9.11
C ILE A 86 5.60 -19.46 -8.30
N ASN A 87 6.35 -19.40 -7.19
CA ASN A 87 6.55 -20.55 -6.30
C ASN A 87 5.45 -20.69 -5.21
N GLY A 88 4.30 -20.03 -5.37
CA GLY A 88 3.13 -20.20 -4.49
C GLY A 88 3.16 -19.36 -3.21
N HIS A 89 4.04 -18.38 -3.11
CA HIS A 89 4.07 -17.42 -2.01
C HIS A 89 3.35 -16.12 -2.39
N LYS A 90 2.91 -15.38 -1.37
CA LYS A 90 2.54 -13.98 -1.51
C LYS A 90 3.75 -13.12 -1.14
N ALA A 91 3.98 -12.04 -1.85
CA ALA A 91 5.09 -11.16 -1.58
C ALA A 91 4.64 -9.70 -1.40
N VAL A 92 5.06 -9.09 -0.30
CA VAL A 92 5.01 -7.64 -0.12
C VAL A 92 6.44 -7.11 -0.17
N MET A 93 6.73 -6.29 -1.16
CA MET A 93 8.03 -5.63 -1.32
C MET A 93 7.87 -4.16 -0.92
N GLU A 94 8.71 -3.70 0.00
CA GLU A 94 8.81 -2.28 0.32
C GLU A 94 9.88 -1.63 -0.57
N MET A 95 9.44 -0.70 -1.40
CA MET A 95 10.32 0.29 -2.02
C MET A 95 10.53 1.37 -0.97
N GLN A 96 11.73 1.53 -0.44
CA GLN A 96 11.98 2.41 0.71
C GLN A 96 11.45 3.85 0.50
N PHE A 97 11.54 4.34 -0.73
CA PHE A 97 10.87 5.54 -1.24
C PHE A 97 10.39 5.30 -2.67
N ALA A 98 9.24 5.86 -3.05
CA ALA A 98 8.70 5.74 -4.40
C ALA A 98 9.66 6.27 -5.48
N ASP A 99 10.52 7.20 -5.14
CA ASP A 99 11.57 7.76 -6.02
C ASP A 99 12.46 6.66 -6.60
N PHE A 100 12.78 5.62 -5.82
CA PHE A 100 13.68 4.54 -6.22
C PHE A 100 13.01 3.51 -7.15
N VAL A 101 11.70 3.60 -7.36
CA VAL A 101 10.98 2.70 -8.26
C VAL A 101 11.46 2.82 -9.72
N SER A 102 12.11 3.92 -10.08
CA SER A 102 12.72 4.10 -11.40
C SER A 102 13.74 3.00 -11.72
N THR A 103 14.50 2.50 -10.73
CA THR A 103 15.45 1.41 -10.90
C THR A 103 14.75 0.04 -11.04
N GLY A 104 13.56 -0.13 -10.44
CA GLY A 104 12.70 -1.30 -10.54
C GLY A 104 11.64 -1.23 -11.65
N PHE A 105 11.65 -0.17 -12.48
CA PHE A 105 10.58 0.06 -13.46
C PHE A 105 10.46 -1.07 -14.48
N ASN A 106 11.57 -1.54 -15.03
CA ASN A 106 11.57 -2.60 -16.04
C ASN A 106 10.88 -3.89 -15.53
N PRO A 107 11.26 -4.52 -14.42
CA PRO A 107 10.57 -5.72 -13.95
C PRO A 107 9.11 -5.46 -13.57
N ILE A 108 8.72 -4.27 -13.13
CA ILE A 108 7.32 -3.95 -12.87
C ILE A 108 6.50 -3.98 -14.17
N VAL A 109 6.90 -3.22 -15.19
CA VAL A 109 6.11 -3.06 -16.41
C VAL A 109 6.26 -4.20 -17.42
N ASN A 110 7.39 -4.91 -17.42
CA ASN A 110 7.68 -5.97 -18.38
C ASN A 110 7.59 -7.39 -17.81
N LEU A 111 7.62 -7.55 -16.49
CA LEU A 111 7.47 -8.85 -15.85
C LEU A 111 6.15 -8.91 -15.06
N LEU A 112 5.99 -8.19 -13.93
CA LEU A 112 4.78 -8.25 -13.11
C LEU A 112 3.50 -7.97 -13.92
N ALA A 113 3.47 -6.87 -14.65
CA ALA A 113 2.29 -6.44 -15.41
C ALA A 113 1.85 -7.42 -16.50
N LYS A 114 2.78 -8.23 -17.02
CA LYS A 114 2.55 -9.12 -18.15
C LYS A 114 2.51 -10.60 -17.78
N GLN A 115 2.80 -10.95 -16.54
CA GLN A 115 2.87 -12.33 -16.05
C GLN A 115 1.60 -13.11 -16.41
N HIS A 116 0.46 -12.62 -16.01
CA HIS A 116 -0.81 -13.29 -16.27
C HIS A 116 -1.16 -13.34 -17.76
N TYR A 117 -1.01 -12.22 -18.46
CA TYR A 117 -1.31 -12.15 -19.90
C TYR A 117 -0.45 -13.12 -20.72
N ARG A 118 0.85 -13.24 -20.38
CA ARG A 118 1.80 -14.04 -21.13
C ARG A 118 1.73 -15.54 -20.82
N TRP A 119 1.55 -15.90 -19.53
CA TRP A 119 1.70 -17.28 -19.08
C TRP A 119 0.47 -17.81 -18.31
N GLY A 120 -0.53 -17.00 -18.04
CA GLY A 120 -1.68 -17.38 -17.22
C GLY A 120 -1.37 -17.50 -15.73
N GLU A 121 -0.15 -17.14 -15.31
CA GLU A 121 0.33 -17.28 -13.95
C GLU A 121 -0.06 -16.05 -13.10
N ASN A 122 -0.27 -16.27 -11.82
CA ASN A 122 -0.46 -15.17 -10.87
C ASN A 122 0.83 -14.37 -10.66
N SER A 123 0.65 -13.12 -10.20
CA SER A 123 1.72 -12.31 -9.66
C SER A 123 1.24 -11.66 -8.36
N ASP A 124 1.20 -12.47 -7.29
CA ASP A 124 0.74 -12.10 -5.95
C ASP A 124 1.77 -11.17 -5.27
N VAL A 125 2.00 -10.02 -5.87
CA VAL A 125 3.03 -9.05 -5.44
C VAL A 125 2.40 -7.70 -5.14
N VAL A 126 2.65 -7.20 -3.93
CA VAL A 126 2.35 -5.81 -3.55
C VAL A 126 3.67 -5.04 -3.47
N VAL A 127 3.79 -3.97 -4.23
CA VAL A 127 4.90 -3.03 -4.13
C VAL A 127 4.43 -1.81 -3.34
N ARG A 128 4.85 -1.73 -2.07
CA ARG A 128 4.57 -0.58 -1.21
C ARG A 128 5.57 0.54 -1.47
N MET A 129 5.07 1.76 -1.60
CA MET A 129 5.88 2.92 -2.02
C MET A 129 5.55 4.16 -1.19
N PRO A 130 6.32 4.43 -0.11
CA PRO A 130 6.26 5.72 0.56
C PRO A 130 6.61 6.85 -0.41
N CYS A 131 5.68 7.80 -0.61
CA CYS A 131 5.77 8.83 -1.64
C CYS A 131 5.42 10.23 -1.12
N GLY A 132 5.53 11.23 -1.98
CA GLY A 132 5.08 12.58 -1.72
C GLY A 132 6.03 13.45 -0.90
N GLY A 133 5.84 14.75 -0.99
CA GLY A 133 6.59 15.78 -0.27
C GLY A 133 6.08 16.01 1.16
N GLY A 134 6.49 17.18 1.73
CA GLY A 134 6.03 17.62 3.05
C GLY A 134 6.88 17.14 4.23
N THR A 135 7.89 16.30 4.00
CA THR A 135 8.80 15.77 5.04
C THR A 135 10.20 16.36 4.98
N GLN A 136 10.44 17.35 4.10
CA GLN A 136 11.74 18.03 3.91
C GLN A 136 12.91 17.09 3.56
N ALA A 137 12.62 15.97 2.89
CA ALA A 137 13.61 14.97 2.50
C ALA A 137 14.31 15.25 1.15
N GLY A 138 14.02 16.38 0.52
CA GLY A 138 14.61 16.80 -0.75
C GLY A 138 14.01 16.09 -1.97
N PRO A 139 14.50 16.43 -3.20
CA PRO A 139 13.86 16.03 -4.45
C PRO A 139 13.95 14.52 -4.75
N PHE A 140 14.91 13.82 -4.19
CA PHE A 140 15.10 12.37 -4.42
C PHE A 140 14.32 11.49 -3.44
N HIS A 141 13.51 12.09 -2.55
CA HIS A 141 12.71 11.39 -1.55
C HIS A 141 11.29 11.98 -1.44
N SER A 142 10.82 12.71 -2.46
CA SER A 142 9.57 13.48 -2.38
C SER A 142 8.68 13.33 -3.61
N GLN A 143 8.99 12.42 -4.52
CA GLN A 143 8.24 12.23 -5.76
C GLN A 143 6.93 11.46 -5.51
N THR A 144 5.99 11.64 -6.45
CA THR A 144 4.74 10.88 -6.56
C THR A 144 4.69 10.30 -7.98
N ASN A 145 4.80 8.99 -8.10
CA ASN A 145 5.10 8.32 -9.37
C ASN A 145 3.91 7.44 -9.84
N GLU A 146 2.74 7.57 -9.24
CA GLU A 146 1.56 6.76 -9.55
C GLU A 146 1.16 6.82 -11.02
N ALA A 147 1.32 7.98 -11.66
CA ALA A 147 1.01 8.17 -13.07
C ALA A 147 1.84 7.28 -14.02
N TRP A 148 3.00 6.83 -13.60
CA TRP A 148 3.82 5.91 -14.40
C TRP A 148 3.16 4.54 -14.56
N PHE A 149 2.35 4.13 -13.59
CA PHE A 149 1.77 2.79 -13.51
C PHE A 149 0.28 2.76 -13.89
N THR A 150 -0.44 3.87 -13.74
CA THR A 150 -1.89 3.92 -14.03
C THR A 150 -2.23 3.63 -15.50
N LYS A 151 -1.30 3.85 -16.42
CA LYS A 151 -1.44 3.54 -17.85
C LYS A 151 -0.85 2.19 -18.28
N THR A 152 -0.32 1.42 -17.34
CA THR A 152 0.29 0.10 -17.64
C THR A 152 -0.74 -1.00 -17.41
N PRO A 153 -1.28 -1.65 -18.49
CA PRO A 153 -2.20 -2.76 -18.32
C PRO A 153 -1.58 -3.91 -17.53
N GLY A 154 -2.37 -4.54 -16.65
CA GLY A 154 -1.93 -5.63 -15.78
C GLY A 154 -1.51 -5.19 -14.38
N LEU A 155 -1.37 -3.89 -14.13
CA LEU A 155 -1.12 -3.33 -12.80
C LEU A 155 -2.39 -2.74 -12.19
N LYS A 156 -2.53 -2.88 -10.88
CA LYS A 156 -3.49 -2.12 -10.07
C LYS A 156 -2.74 -1.05 -9.29
N VAL A 157 -3.30 0.15 -9.23
CA VAL A 157 -2.70 1.27 -8.49
C VAL A 157 -3.64 1.69 -7.38
N VAL A 158 -3.13 1.71 -6.15
CA VAL A 158 -3.88 2.02 -4.93
C VAL A 158 -3.17 3.14 -4.19
N TYR A 159 -3.93 4.14 -3.75
CA TYR A 159 -3.38 5.30 -3.05
C TYR A 159 -4.38 5.82 -2.00
N PRO A 160 -4.38 5.26 -0.77
CA PRO A 160 -5.32 5.63 0.28
C PRO A 160 -5.09 7.04 0.82
N ALA A 161 -6.14 7.63 1.38
CA ALA A 161 -6.12 8.94 2.00
C ALA A 161 -6.33 8.89 3.52
N PHE A 162 -6.97 7.84 4.04
CA PHE A 162 -7.36 7.69 5.46
C PHE A 162 -6.85 6.37 6.04
N PRO A 163 -6.68 6.28 7.39
CA PRO A 163 -6.28 5.05 8.07
C PRO A 163 -7.17 3.85 7.76
N TYR A 164 -8.50 4.06 7.73
CA TYR A 164 -9.46 3.01 7.39
C TYR A 164 -9.20 2.43 6.00
N ASP A 165 -9.04 3.29 5.01
CA ASP A 165 -8.76 2.87 3.63
C ASP A 165 -7.38 2.20 3.53
N ALA A 166 -6.38 2.75 4.22
CA ALA A 166 -5.03 2.20 4.20
C ALA A 166 -4.99 0.75 4.71
N LYS A 167 -5.69 0.44 5.80
CA LYS A 167 -5.79 -0.93 6.30
C LYS A 167 -6.56 -1.84 5.35
N GLY A 168 -7.79 -1.46 4.99
CA GLY A 168 -8.69 -2.30 4.21
C GLY A 168 -8.20 -2.54 2.78
N LEU A 169 -7.67 -1.51 2.10
CA LEU A 169 -7.14 -1.63 0.75
C LEU A 169 -5.82 -2.42 0.70
N LEU A 170 -4.96 -2.33 1.74
CA LEU A 170 -3.74 -3.13 1.80
C LEU A 170 -4.05 -4.62 2.00
N ASN A 171 -5.02 -4.93 2.87
CA ASN A 171 -5.51 -6.29 3.01
C ASN A 171 -6.08 -6.84 1.69
N THR A 172 -6.80 -6.02 0.94
CA THR A 172 -7.30 -6.39 -0.40
C THR A 172 -6.16 -6.62 -1.38
N ALA A 173 -5.14 -5.74 -1.36
CA ALA A 173 -3.97 -5.85 -2.22
C ALA A 173 -3.21 -7.17 -1.99
N ILE A 174 -3.04 -7.58 -0.73
CA ILE A 174 -2.37 -8.84 -0.36
C ILE A 174 -3.20 -10.07 -0.77
N ASN A 175 -4.53 -9.95 -0.77
CA ASN A 175 -5.39 -11.04 -1.24
C ASN A 175 -5.46 -11.15 -2.77
N ASP A 176 -5.21 -10.07 -3.49
CA ASP A 176 -5.34 -10.02 -4.95
C ASP A 176 -4.25 -10.87 -5.63
N PRO A 177 -4.61 -11.71 -6.62
CA PRO A 177 -3.64 -12.53 -7.34
C PRO A 177 -2.86 -11.76 -8.43
N ASN A 178 -3.03 -10.45 -8.51
CA ASN A 178 -2.37 -9.60 -9.50
C ASN A 178 -1.50 -8.54 -8.83
N PRO A 179 -0.51 -7.98 -9.54
CA PRO A 179 0.41 -7.02 -8.94
C PRO A 179 -0.28 -5.70 -8.60
N VAL A 180 -0.04 -5.22 -7.39
CA VAL A 180 -0.60 -3.99 -6.86
C VAL A 180 0.53 -3.01 -6.52
N MET A 181 0.50 -1.83 -7.14
CA MET A 181 1.34 -0.68 -6.80
C MET A 181 0.63 0.11 -5.70
N TYR A 182 1.12 0.01 -4.47
CA TYR A 182 0.48 0.59 -3.29
C TYR A 182 1.24 1.83 -2.81
N PHE A 183 0.70 3.01 -3.09
CA PHE A 183 1.30 4.30 -2.74
C PHE A 183 0.87 4.76 -1.35
N GLU A 184 1.81 5.33 -0.60
CA GLU A 184 1.62 5.75 0.78
C GLU A 184 2.19 7.16 0.96
N HIS A 185 1.33 8.19 1.05
CA HIS A 185 1.80 9.56 1.19
C HIS A 185 2.41 9.79 2.57
N LYS A 186 3.71 10.05 2.64
CA LYS A 186 4.49 10.18 3.89
C LYS A 186 3.96 11.25 4.84
N GLN A 187 3.47 12.37 4.31
CA GLN A 187 2.87 13.42 5.13
C GLN A 187 1.65 12.90 5.92
N LEU A 188 0.86 11.99 5.34
CA LEU A 188 -0.32 11.45 5.99
C LEU A 188 0.01 10.43 7.09
N TYR A 189 1.19 9.83 7.08
CA TYR A 189 1.57 8.77 8.01
C TYR A 189 1.30 9.11 9.47
N ARG A 190 1.61 10.34 9.90
CA ARG A 190 1.52 10.77 11.30
C ARG A 190 0.59 11.96 11.53
N SER A 191 -0.01 12.52 10.47
CA SER A 191 -0.89 13.69 10.57
C SER A 191 -2.38 13.34 10.52
N VAL A 192 -2.75 12.17 10.01
CA VAL A 192 -4.15 11.76 9.87
C VAL A 192 -4.46 10.63 10.84
N TYR A 193 -5.48 10.86 11.67
CA TYR A 193 -6.00 9.91 12.65
C TYR A 193 -7.46 9.59 12.31
N GLN A 194 -7.87 8.36 12.60
CA GLN A 194 -9.25 7.91 12.42
C GLN A 194 -9.52 6.70 13.32
N ASP A 195 -10.79 6.54 13.73
CA ASP A 195 -11.26 5.34 14.40
C ASP A 195 -11.37 4.21 13.38
N VAL A 196 -10.53 3.20 13.54
CA VAL A 196 -10.37 2.06 12.62
C VAL A 196 -10.76 0.78 13.33
N PRO A 197 -11.57 -0.11 12.72
CA PRO A 197 -11.86 -1.42 13.28
C PRO A 197 -10.58 -2.20 13.59
N THR A 198 -10.52 -2.82 14.78
CA THR A 198 -9.38 -3.63 15.19
C THR A 198 -9.30 -4.94 14.42
N ASP A 199 -10.44 -5.45 13.95
CA ASP A 199 -10.53 -6.68 13.15
C ASP A 199 -9.85 -6.57 11.79
N TYR A 200 -9.62 -7.73 11.17
CA TYR A 200 -9.24 -7.82 9.77
C TYR A 200 -10.45 -7.52 8.86
N TYR A 201 -10.28 -6.63 7.92
CA TYR A 201 -11.28 -6.34 6.89
C TYR A 201 -10.63 -5.99 5.57
N THR A 202 -11.42 -6.03 4.50
CA THR A 202 -11.02 -5.69 3.14
C THR A 202 -11.96 -4.64 2.55
N ILE A 203 -11.43 -3.80 1.68
CA ILE A 203 -12.20 -2.84 0.89
C ILE A 203 -12.05 -3.23 -0.58
N PRO A 204 -13.15 -3.47 -1.32
CA PRO A 204 -13.07 -3.90 -2.71
C PRO A 204 -12.47 -2.81 -3.61
N PHE A 205 -11.57 -3.21 -4.50
CA PHE A 205 -11.05 -2.31 -5.53
C PHE A 205 -12.14 -1.86 -6.49
N GLY A 206 -11.91 -0.72 -7.17
CA GLY A 206 -12.83 -0.18 -8.17
C GLY A 206 -14.03 0.59 -7.59
N LYS A 207 -14.05 0.84 -6.28
CA LYS A 207 -15.06 1.69 -5.63
C LYS A 207 -14.40 2.91 -5.00
N ALA A 208 -15.02 4.07 -5.16
CA ALA A 208 -14.60 5.29 -4.46
C ALA A 208 -15.35 5.42 -3.12
N ALA A 209 -14.69 6.00 -2.12
CA ALA A 209 -15.35 6.42 -0.90
C ALA A 209 -16.05 7.77 -1.12
N LEU A 210 -17.27 7.91 -0.62
CA LEU A 210 -17.95 9.20 -0.51
C LEU A 210 -17.56 9.86 0.81
N ILE A 211 -16.72 10.88 0.74
CA ILE A 211 -16.16 11.54 1.92
C ILE A 211 -17.05 12.72 2.36
N LYS A 212 -17.64 13.43 1.41
CA LYS A 212 -18.53 14.56 1.67
C LYS A 212 -19.60 14.66 0.60
N GLU A 213 -20.85 14.77 1.00
CA GLU A 213 -21.96 15.01 0.09
C GLU A 213 -22.00 16.48 -0.35
N GLY A 214 -22.49 16.72 -1.57
CA GLY A 214 -22.66 18.04 -2.18
C GLY A 214 -23.57 17.98 -3.38
N LYS A 215 -23.90 19.16 -3.96
CA LYS A 215 -24.83 19.27 -5.10
C LYS A 215 -24.29 20.07 -6.28
N ASP A 216 -23.28 20.92 -6.06
CA ASP A 216 -22.84 21.88 -7.06
C ASP A 216 -21.63 21.40 -7.87
N VAL A 217 -20.73 20.64 -7.23
CA VAL A 217 -19.49 20.16 -7.87
C VAL A 217 -19.12 18.78 -7.31
N THR A 218 -18.52 17.97 -8.17
CA THR A 218 -17.90 16.69 -7.76
C THR A 218 -16.39 16.82 -7.83
N ILE A 219 -15.70 16.57 -6.71
CA ILE A 219 -14.25 16.51 -6.62
C ILE A 219 -13.84 15.04 -6.47
N ILE A 220 -13.02 14.54 -7.40
CA ILE A 220 -12.44 13.18 -7.35
C ILE A 220 -10.95 13.33 -7.08
N SER A 221 -10.47 12.70 -6.01
CA SER A 221 -9.06 12.79 -5.60
C SER A 221 -8.62 11.52 -4.87
N PHE A 222 -7.33 11.44 -4.55
CA PHE A 222 -6.69 10.33 -3.82
C PHE A 222 -5.50 10.86 -2.99
N GLY A 223 -5.02 10.07 -2.05
CA GLY A 223 -3.86 10.42 -1.22
C GLY A 223 -4.02 11.78 -0.53
N ALA A 224 -2.96 12.59 -0.52
CA ALA A 224 -2.98 13.92 0.10
C ALA A 224 -3.94 14.90 -0.57
N GLY A 225 -4.25 14.73 -1.87
CA GLY A 225 -5.18 15.60 -2.59
C GLY A 225 -6.59 15.61 -2.00
N VAL A 226 -7.02 14.53 -1.34
CA VAL A 226 -8.31 14.48 -0.63
C VAL A 226 -8.31 15.47 0.53
N HIS A 227 -7.23 15.52 1.31
CA HIS A 227 -7.10 16.43 2.46
C HIS A 227 -7.02 17.89 2.00
N TRP A 228 -6.32 18.19 0.90
CA TRP A 228 -6.29 19.55 0.34
C TRP A 228 -7.67 20.01 -0.10
N ALA A 229 -8.47 19.13 -0.69
CA ALA A 229 -9.86 19.43 -1.04
C ALA A 229 -10.71 19.71 0.21
N LEU A 230 -10.61 18.85 1.24
CA LEU A 230 -11.34 19.04 2.51
C LEU A 230 -10.94 20.33 3.22
N ASP A 231 -9.65 20.64 3.30
CA ASP A 231 -9.14 21.87 3.89
C ASP A 231 -9.63 23.12 3.16
N THR A 232 -9.76 23.04 1.84
CA THR A 232 -10.32 24.13 1.03
C THR A 232 -11.80 24.32 1.30
N LEU A 233 -12.56 23.22 1.37
CA LEU A 233 -13.99 23.26 1.67
C LEU A 233 -14.31 23.71 3.11
N ALA A 234 -13.38 23.56 4.03
CA ALA A 234 -13.56 24.02 5.41
C ALA A 234 -13.32 25.53 5.59
N LYS A 235 -12.67 26.17 4.62
CA LYS A 235 -12.35 27.61 4.64
C LYS A 235 -13.37 28.47 3.90
N ASN A 236 -14.27 27.87 3.16
CA ASN A 236 -15.33 28.50 2.38
C ASN A 236 -16.71 28.01 2.84
#